data_bebad56537b2d55676ad5a57090f1b6d
#
_entry.id   bebad56537b2d55676ad5a57090f1b6d
#
_cell.length_a   1.000
_cell.length_b   1.000
_cell.length_c   1.000
_cell.angle_alpha   90.00
_cell.angle_beta   90.00
_cell.angle_gamma   90.00
#
_symmetry.space_group_name_H-M   'P 1'
#
loop_
_entity.id
_entity.type
_entity.pdbx_description
1 polymer ?
#
loop_
_entity_poly.entity_id
_entity_poly.type
_entity_poly.pdbx_seq_one_letter_code
_entity_poly.pdbx_strand_id
1 'polypeptide(L)'
;METTKIYSIAGQLPQGRGLISARPFRSPHHSASAAALAGGGAQFRPGECSLANCGVLFLDELPEFSRESLEVLRQPLEDGQITVSRAAGSATYPSRFQLVAAMNPCKCGYYGHPTRQCTCSPSAVRQYRSRVSGPLLDRIDLCVEMDPIAFDELHAVVPSESSADLRKQVLTARAIQAKRYAAPGFEGVLCNAQLTAGQVRRVCRMTPAAERLLRASYDALGLSARAHDRILRVARTVADLAGKQLLDEDCVLEALQYRAQEKVEV
;
A
#
# COMPACT_ATOMS: atom_id res chain seq x y z
N MET A 1 7.46 -19.09 -8.49
CA MET A 1 8.87 -19.32 -8.95
C MET A 1 9.80 -18.21 -8.50
N GLU A 2 9.52 -16.91 -8.79
CA GLU A 2 10.40 -15.78 -8.38
C GLU A 2 10.68 -15.74 -6.87
N THR A 3 9.62 -15.78 -6.05
CA THR A 3 9.75 -15.78 -4.58
C THR A 3 10.64 -16.93 -4.09
N THR A 4 10.50 -18.13 -4.64
CA THR A 4 11.34 -19.28 -4.27
C THR A 4 12.81 -19.03 -4.57
N LYS A 5 13.12 -18.43 -5.74
CA LYS A 5 14.51 -18.05 -6.09
C LYS A 5 15.09 -17.05 -5.09
N ILE A 6 14.32 -16.03 -4.71
CA ILE A 6 14.74 -15.01 -3.73
C ILE A 6 15.08 -15.68 -2.39
N TYR A 7 14.20 -16.56 -1.88
CA TYR A 7 14.44 -17.28 -0.62
C TYR A 7 15.62 -18.23 -0.68
N SER A 8 15.85 -18.86 -1.84
CA SER A 8 17.02 -19.71 -2.05
C SER A 8 18.33 -18.91 -1.99
N ILE A 9 18.38 -17.74 -2.68
CA ILE A 9 19.54 -16.84 -2.66
C ILE A 9 19.78 -16.28 -1.25
N ALA A 10 18.69 -15.99 -0.51
CA ALA A 10 18.77 -15.52 0.87
C ALA A 10 19.22 -16.62 1.85
N GLY A 11 19.25 -17.89 1.45
CA GLY A 11 19.48 -19.03 2.35
C GLY A 11 18.33 -19.29 3.32
N GLN A 12 17.11 -18.81 3.01
CA GLN A 12 15.93 -18.92 3.85
C GLN A 12 14.87 -19.89 3.28
N LEU A 13 15.21 -20.68 2.28
CA LEU A 13 14.29 -21.70 1.76
C LEU A 13 14.11 -22.79 2.82
N PRO A 14 12.86 -23.10 3.25
CA PRO A 14 12.62 -24.16 4.23
C PRO A 14 13.12 -25.51 3.73
N GLN A 15 13.81 -26.26 4.61
CA GLN A 15 14.32 -27.59 4.27
C GLN A 15 13.18 -28.52 3.83
N GLY A 16 13.42 -29.26 2.76
CA GLY A 16 12.43 -30.20 2.20
C GLY A 16 11.30 -29.57 1.38
N ARG A 17 11.26 -28.24 1.22
CA ARG A 17 10.28 -27.57 0.35
C ARG A 17 10.94 -27.09 -0.93
N GLY A 18 10.50 -27.62 -2.07
CA GLY A 18 10.98 -27.23 -3.40
C GLY A 18 10.40 -25.88 -3.89
N LEU A 19 9.21 -25.50 -3.41
CA LEU A 19 8.52 -24.29 -3.81
C LEU A 19 7.85 -23.59 -2.62
N ILE A 20 7.90 -22.25 -2.63
CA ILE A 20 7.09 -21.42 -1.74
C ILE A 20 5.73 -21.24 -2.41
N SER A 21 4.70 -21.85 -1.83
CA SER A 21 3.31 -21.81 -2.30
C SER A 21 2.45 -20.76 -1.55
N ALA A 22 2.82 -20.45 -0.31
CA ALA A 22 2.14 -19.40 0.48
C ALA A 22 2.75 -18.04 0.16
N ARG A 23 1.90 -16.98 0.18
CA ARG A 23 2.38 -15.61 0.05
C ARG A 23 3.21 -15.23 1.27
N PRO A 24 4.42 -14.67 1.09
CA PRO A 24 5.23 -14.22 2.22
C PRO A 24 4.53 -13.10 3.01
N PHE A 25 4.68 -13.14 4.31
CA PHE A 25 4.37 -12.03 5.22
C PHE A 25 5.65 -11.66 5.95
N ARG A 26 6.10 -10.43 5.77
CA ARG A 26 7.33 -9.90 6.39
C ARG A 26 6.97 -8.72 7.28
N SER A 27 7.43 -8.75 8.53
CA SER A 27 7.20 -7.70 9.51
C SER A 27 8.51 -7.38 10.23
N PRO A 28 9.41 -6.61 9.59
CA PRO A 28 10.63 -6.19 10.24
C PRO A 28 10.35 -5.21 11.36
N HIS A 29 11.12 -5.30 12.43
CA HIS A 29 11.05 -4.33 13.53
C HIS A 29 11.51 -2.94 13.05
N HIS A 30 11.00 -1.86 13.64
CA HIS A 30 11.32 -0.48 13.23
C HIS A 30 12.81 -0.12 13.35
N SER A 31 13.62 -0.88 14.13
CA SER A 31 15.07 -0.73 14.20
C SER A 31 15.82 -1.31 12.97
N ALA A 32 15.09 -1.89 12.01
CA ALA A 32 15.70 -2.43 10.80
C ALA A 32 16.41 -1.33 10.00
N SER A 33 17.66 -1.59 9.61
CA SER A 33 18.43 -0.65 8.78
C SER A 33 17.95 -0.61 7.33
N ALA A 34 18.31 0.44 6.60
CA ALA A 34 18.07 0.54 5.16
C ALA A 34 18.62 -0.68 4.40
N ALA A 35 19.78 -1.20 4.80
CA ALA A 35 20.37 -2.39 4.21
C ALA A 35 19.58 -3.68 4.54
N ALA A 36 18.94 -3.76 5.70
CA ALA A 36 18.06 -4.88 6.03
C ALA A 36 16.80 -4.87 5.15
N LEU A 37 16.23 -3.70 4.88
CA LEU A 37 15.06 -3.54 4.02
C LEU A 37 15.39 -3.76 2.54
N ALA A 38 16.42 -3.08 2.02
CA ALA A 38 16.81 -3.15 0.61
C ALA A 38 17.54 -4.44 0.25
N GLY A 39 18.32 -4.92 1.15
CA GLY A 39 19.34 -5.95 0.88
C GLY A 39 20.73 -5.34 0.78
N GLY A 40 21.73 -6.21 0.62
CA GLY A 40 23.10 -5.76 0.53
C GLY A 40 24.13 -6.76 1.06
N GLY A 41 25.20 -6.18 1.64
CA GLY A 41 26.36 -6.94 2.09
C GLY A 41 27.30 -7.34 0.93
N ALA A 42 28.37 -8.06 1.26
CA ALA A 42 29.37 -8.50 0.29
C ALA A 42 28.81 -9.48 -0.76
N GLN A 43 27.74 -10.18 -0.43
CA GLN A 43 27.11 -11.20 -1.28
C GLN A 43 25.83 -10.67 -1.97
N PHE A 44 25.56 -9.38 -1.96
CA PHE A 44 24.34 -8.78 -2.54
C PHE A 44 23.04 -9.48 -2.12
N ARG A 45 22.90 -9.90 -0.86
CA ARG A 45 21.74 -10.66 -0.41
C ARG A 45 20.46 -9.81 -0.51
N PRO A 46 19.32 -10.44 -0.90
CA PRO A 46 18.04 -9.75 -0.92
C PRO A 46 17.60 -9.35 0.51
N GLY A 47 16.99 -8.16 0.63
CA GLY A 47 16.43 -7.66 1.88
C GLY A 47 14.95 -7.99 2.05
N GLU A 48 14.34 -7.44 3.12
CA GLU A 48 12.94 -7.68 3.48
C GLU A 48 11.95 -7.30 2.35
N CYS A 49 12.24 -6.23 1.57
CA CYS A 49 11.42 -5.86 0.42
C CYS A 49 11.35 -6.97 -0.62
N SER A 50 12.49 -7.60 -0.92
CA SER A 50 12.54 -8.71 -1.87
C SER A 50 11.99 -10.02 -1.29
N LEU A 51 12.20 -10.26 0.00
CA LEU A 51 11.63 -11.41 0.70
C LEU A 51 10.11 -11.33 0.80
N ALA A 52 9.54 -10.12 0.78
CA ALA A 52 8.09 -9.88 0.72
C ALA A 52 7.50 -10.03 -0.69
N ASN A 53 8.31 -10.33 -1.72
CA ASN A 53 7.84 -10.36 -3.12
C ASN A 53 6.61 -11.25 -3.31
N CYS A 54 5.58 -10.73 -3.98
CA CYS A 54 4.25 -11.33 -4.17
C CYS A 54 3.47 -11.59 -2.86
N GLY A 55 3.88 -10.97 -1.76
CA GLY A 55 3.29 -11.08 -0.44
C GLY A 55 2.99 -9.72 0.19
N VAL A 56 3.19 -9.62 1.50
CA VAL A 56 2.92 -8.42 2.31
C VAL A 56 4.19 -8.02 3.06
N LEU A 57 4.52 -6.74 3.00
CA LEU A 57 5.47 -6.08 3.90
C LEU A 57 4.67 -5.24 4.89
N PHE A 58 4.66 -5.65 6.16
CA PHE A 58 3.98 -4.94 7.24
C PHE A 58 4.99 -4.14 8.05
N LEU A 59 4.76 -2.83 8.17
CA LEU A 59 5.60 -1.91 8.95
C LEU A 59 4.76 -1.31 10.07
N ASP A 60 4.94 -1.82 11.26
CA ASP A 60 4.34 -1.21 12.46
C ASP A 60 5.16 -0.03 12.93
N GLU A 61 4.53 0.93 13.59
CA GLU A 61 5.19 2.14 14.09
C GLU A 61 5.99 2.88 12.99
N LEU A 62 5.39 3.05 11.83
CA LEU A 62 6.05 3.60 10.63
C LEU A 62 6.95 4.82 10.89
N PRO A 63 6.57 5.85 11.70
CA PRO A 63 7.43 6.99 11.98
C PRO A 63 8.65 6.68 12.88
N GLU A 64 8.74 5.49 13.47
CA GLU A 64 9.89 5.11 14.30
C GLU A 64 11.04 4.51 13.48
N PHE A 65 10.79 4.11 12.23
CA PHE A 65 11.86 3.76 11.30
C PHE A 65 12.77 4.96 11.02
N SER A 66 14.06 4.70 10.76
CA SER A 66 14.96 5.74 10.30
C SER A 66 14.50 6.29 8.95
N ARG A 67 14.76 7.58 8.70
CA ARG A 67 14.43 8.21 7.43
C ARG A 67 15.06 7.47 6.24
N GLU A 68 16.29 7.02 6.37
CA GLU A 68 16.99 6.24 5.35
C GLU A 68 16.28 4.93 5.05
N SER A 69 15.79 4.23 6.09
CA SER A 69 15.03 2.98 5.94
C SER A 69 13.71 3.20 5.21
N LEU A 70 13.01 4.31 5.47
CA LEU A 70 11.78 4.64 4.77
C LEU A 70 12.00 5.06 3.32
N GLU A 71 13.05 5.82 3.03
CA GLU A 71 13.35 6.27 1.66
C GLU A 71 13.68 5.11 0.70
N VAL A 72 14.26 4.01 1.22
CA VAL A 72 14.53 2.80 0.43
C VAL A 72 13.27 2.17 -0.16
N LEU A 73 12.10 2.33 0.50
CA LEU A 73 10.83 1.77 0.04
C LEU A 73 10.31 2.44 -1.25
N ARG A 74 10.80 3.63 -1.59
CA ARG A 74 10.29 4.40 -2.74
C ARG A 74 10.50 3.68 -4.06
N GLN A 75 11.66 3.07 -4.25
CA GLN A 75 11.96 2.35 -5.49
C GLN A 75 11.08 1.11 -5.68
N PRO A 76 11.00 0.16 -4.71
CA PRO A 76 10.16 -1.02 -4.90
C PRO A 76 8.67 -0.70 -5.01
N LEU A 77 8.17 0.35 -4.36
CA LEU A 77 6.77 0.77 -4.49
C LEU A 77 6.46 1.39 -5.87
N GLU A 78 7.43 1.94 -6.56
CA GLU A 78 7.26 2.51 -7.90
C GLU A 78 7.57 1.48 -9.01
N ASP A 79 8.71 0.82 -8.91
CA ASP A 79 9.27 -0.02 -9.98
C ASP A 79 8.95 -1.52 -9.80
N GLY A 80 8.48 -1.94 -8.63
CA GLY A 80 8.28 -3.35 -8.29
C GLY A 80 9.57 -4.16 -8.22
N GLN A 81 10.71 -3.49 -8.10
CA GLN A 81 12.04 -4.09 -7.98
C GLN A 81 12.96 -3.18 -7.16
N ILE A 82 14.02 -3.76 -6.62
CA ILE A 82 15.04 -3.04 -5.87
C ILE A 82 16.43 -3.41 -6.39
N THR A 83 17.28 -2.40 -6.61
CA THR A 83 18.64 -2.58 -7.06
C THR A 83 19.60 -2.28 -5.93
N VAL A 84 20.41 -3.26 -5.60
CA VAL A 84 21.51 -3.15 -4.63
C VAL A 84 22.81 -2.96 -5.39
N SER A 85 23.44 -1.78 -5.24
CA SER A 85 24.69 -1.47 -5.90
C SER A 85 25.84 -1.30 -4.90
N ARG A 86 27.03 -1.81 -5.25
CA ARG A 86 28.28 -1.67 -4.51
C ARG A 86 29.44 -1.52 -5.49
N ALA A 87 30.62 -1.16 -5.01
CA ALA A 87 31.81 -1.06 -5.85
C ALA A 87 32.13 -2.35 -6.64
N ALA A 88 31.80 -3.53 -6.07
CA ALA A 88 32.00 -4.85 -6.67
C ALA A 88 30.92 -5.24 -7.71
N GLY A 89 29.85 -4.46 -7.89
CA GLY A 89 28.79 -4.76 -8.85
C GLY A 89 27.40 -4.35 -8.37
N SER A 90 26.37 -4.85 -9.05
CA SER A 90 24.96 -4.62 -8.69
C SER A 90 24.13 -5.88 -8.88
N ALA A 91 23.07 -6.01 -8.08
CA ALA A 91 22.05 -7.05 -8.21
C ALA A 91 20.66 -6.41 -8.11
N THR A 92 19.75 -6.82 -9.00
CA THR A 92 18.36 -6.36 -8.98
C THR A 92 17.44 -7.51 -8.60
N TYR A 93 16.56 -7.27 -7.64
CA TYR A 93 15.60 -8.25 -7.14
C TYR A 93 14.16 -7.77 -7.36
N PRO A 94 13.26 -8.67 -7.76
CA PRO A 94 11.83 -8.39 -7.72
C PRO A 94 11.38 -8.03 -6.30
N SER A 95 10.53 -7.02 -6.16
CA SER A 95 10.04 -6.51 -4.87
C SER A 95 8.61 -6.00 -5.03
N ARG A 96 7.73 -6.84 -5.60
CA ARG A 96 6.31 -6.56 -5.79
C ARG A 96 5.52 -7.06 -4.57
N PHE A 97 5.39 -6.22 -3.56
CA PHE A 97 4.66 -6.53 -2.35
C PHE A 97 3.50 -5.55 -2.13
N GLN A 98 2.55 -5.93 -1.31
CA GLN A 98 1.60 -5.01 -0.72
C GLN A 98 2.23 -4.42 0.54
N LEU A 99 2.41 -3.10 0.55
CA LEU A 99 2.80 -2.39 1.77
C LEU A 99 1.57 -2.22 2.64
N VAL A 100 1.67 -2.65 3.90
CA VAL A 100 0.72 -2.32 4.97
C VAL A 100 1.53 -1.65 6.07
N ALA A 101 1.12 -0.46 6.48
CA ALA A 101 1.81 0.27 7.53
C ALA A 101 0.82 0.76 8.58
N ALA A 102 1.24 0.75 9.84
CA ALA A 102 0.48 1.32 10.94
C ALA A 102 1.30 2.43 11.60
N MET A 103 0.61 3.47 12.06
CA MET A 103 1.23 4.56 12.81
C MET A 103 0.25 5.19 13.81
N ASN A 104 0.78 5.64 14.92
CA ASN A 104 0.02 6.45 15.85
C ASN A 104 -0.12 7.89 15.34
N PRO A 105 -1.15 8.66 15.76
CA PRO A 105 -1.34 10.04 15.33
C PRO A 105 -0.29 11.00 15.88
N CYS A 106 0.39 10.63 16.97
CA CYS A 106 1.50 11.35 17.59
C CYS A 106 2.29 10.42 18.53
N LYS A 107 3.39 10.92 19.10
CA LYS A 107 4.28 10.15 19.99
C LYS A 107 3.60 9.58 21.24
N CYS A 108 2.61 10.30 21.83
CA CYS A 108 1.84 9.80 22.97
C CYS A 108 0.61 8.96 22.57
N GLY A 109 0.23 8.93 21.27
CA GLY A 109 -0.89 8.18 20.75
C GLY A 109 -2.26 8.85 20.86
N TYR A 110 -2.37 10.03 21.52
CA TYR A 110 -3.67 10.61 21.88
C TYR A 110 -4.04 11.89 21.10
N TYR A 111 -3.34 12.24 20.04
CA TYR A 111 -3.72 13.38 19.21
C TYR A 111 -5.04 13.10 18.48
N GLY A 112 -6.04 13.97 18.71
CA GLY A 112 -7.40 13.78 18.18
C GLY A 112 -8.28 12.80 18.96
N HIS A 113 -7.80 12.22 20.08
CA HIS A 113 -8.57 11.26 20.86
C HIS A 113 -9.75 11.95 21.58
N PRO A 114 -10.99 11.41 21.49
CA PRO A 114 -12.20 12.07 21.99
C PRO A 114 -12.23 12.26 23.51
N THR A 115 -11.61 11.36 24.29
CA THR A 115 -11.70 11.33 25.75
C THR A 115 -10.36 11.51 26.47
N ARG A 116 -9.22 11.37 25.78
CA ARG A 116 -7.88 11.50 26.35
C ARG A 116 -7.15 12.68 25.75
N GLN A 117 -6.60 13.52 26.60
CA GLN A 117 -5.85 14.70 26.16
C GLN A 117 -4.45 14.33 25.67
N CYS A 118 -4.08 14.80 24.48
CA CYS A 118 -2.74 14.69 23.96
C CYS A 118 -1.78 15.57 24.76
N THR A 119 -0.64 15.02 25.15
CA THR A 119 0.43 15.74 25.90
C THR A 119 1.52 16.30 25.00
N CYS A 120 1.48 16.03 23.70
CA CYS A 120 2.46 16.51 22.73
C CYS A 120 2.18 17.97 22.34
N SER A 121 3.24 18.78 22.23
CA SER A 121 3.11 20.10 21.62
C SER A 121 2.77 19.99 20.13
N PRO A 122 2.12 21.01 19.53
CA PRO A 122 1.83 21.00 18.09
C PRO A 122 3.08 20.79 17.22
N SER A 123 4.22 21.36 17.62
CA SER A 123 5.50 21.16 16.95
C SER A 123 6.00 19.71 17.02
N ALA A 124 5.84 19.05 18.18
CA ALA A 124 6.22 17.64 18.35
C ALA A 124 5.34 16.71 17.51
N VAL A 125 4.04 17.01 17.38
CA VAL A 125 3.13 16.25 16.49
C VAL A 125 3.56 16.41 15.03
N ARG A 126 3.81 17.64 14.57
CA ARG A 126 4.29 17.90 13.20
C ARG A 126 5.63 17.19 12.95
N GLN A 127 6.59 17.30 13.85
CA GLN A 127 7.90 16.63 13.73
C GLN A 127 7.76 15.10 13.67
N TYR A 128 6.86 14.52 14.44
CA TYR A 128 6.61 13.09 14.43
C TYR A 128 6.03 12.63 13.08
N ARG A 129 5.00 13.31 12.58
CA ARG A 129 4.36 13.00 11.30
C ARG A 129 5.28 13.23 10.10
N SER A 130 6.10 14.27 10.12
CA SER A 130 7.05 14.60 9.06
C SER A 130 8.21 13.60 8.88
N ARG A 131 8.36 12.63 9.79
CA ARG A 131 9.30 11.51 9.59
C ARG A 131 8.91 10.65 8.39
N VAL A 132 7.61 10.51 8.12
CA VAL A 132 7.12 9.89 6.89
C VAL A 132 7.07 10.96 5.81
N SER A 133 7.94 10.83 4.80
CA SER A 133 8.07 11.86 3.76
C SER A 133 6.83 11.91 2.86
N GLY A 134 6.44 13.11 2.40
CA GLY A 134 5.37 13.29 1.42
C GLY A 134 5.53 12.39 0.19
N PRO A 135 6.74 12.31 -0.45
CA PRO A 135 6.97 11.38 -1.55
C PRO A 135 6.73 9.90 -1.24
N LEU A 136 6.86 9.45 0.02
CA LEU A 136 6.50 8.09 0.41
C LEU A 136 4.99 7.96 0.57
N LEU A 137 4.34 8.92 1.24
CA LEU A 137 2.87 8.96 1.37
C LEU A 137 2.19 8.99 0.01
N ASP A 138 2.71 9.75 -0.94
CA ASP A 138 2.23 9.77 -2.32
C ASP A 138 2.23 8.37 -2.98
N ARG A 139 2.98 7.41 -2.47
CA ARG A 139 3.05 6.04 -2.98
C ARG A 139 2.14 5.06 -2.25
N ILE A 140 1.51 5.49 -1.17
CA ILE A 140 0.48 4.74 -0.44
C ILE A 140 -0.87 5.05 -1.09
N ASP A 141 -1.61 4.02 -1.49
CA ASP A 141 -2.88 4.20 -2.21
C ASP A 141 -4.05 4.49 -1.28
N LEU A 142 -4.04 3.95 -0.07
CA LEU A 142 -5.13 4.04 0.90
C LEU A 142 -4.58 4.48 2.26
N CYS A 143 -5.14 5.56 2.81
CA CYS A 143 -4.94 5.98 4.19
C CYS A 143 -6.27 5.88 4.93
N VAL A 144 -6.28 5.15 6.04
CA VAL A 144 -7.49 4.93 6.86
C VAL A 144 -7.20 5.38 8.28
N GLU A 145 -8.04 6.25 8.81
CA GLU A 145 -8.05 6.59 10.23
C GLU A 145 -8.86 5.55 11.01
N MET A 146 -8.29 5.09 12.12
CA MET A 146 -8.93 4.13 13.00
C MET A 146 -9.40 4.85 14.27
N ASP A 147 -10.70 4.92 14.47
CA ASP A 147 -11.28 5.50 15.67
C ASP A 147 -11.04 4.62 16.90
N PRO A 148 -10.90 5.22 18.09
CA PRO A 148 -10.86 4.45 19.33
C PRO A 148 -12.16 3.69 19.54
N ILE A 149 -12.07 2.40 19.83
CA ILE A 149 -13.22 1.55 20.11
C ILE A 149 -13.72 1.83 21.54
N ALA A 150 -15.02 2.08 21.72
CA ALA A 150 -15.63 2.21 23.03
C ALA A 150 -15.68 0.87 23.76
N PHE A 151 -15.66 0.91 25.11
CA PHE A 151 -15.68 -0.32 25.93
C PHE A 151 -16.90 -1.20 25.63
N ASP A 152 -18.07 -0.59 25.43
CA ASP A 152 -19.31 -1.29 25.13
C ASP A 152 -19.27 -1.98 23.75
N GLU A 153 -18.58 -1.39 22.79
CA GLU A 153 -18.38 -1.99 21.45
C GLU A 153 -17.45 -3.20 21.49
N LEU A 154 -16.45 -3.21 22.38
CA LEU A 154 -15.57 -4.37 22.59
C LEU A 154 -16.33 -5.59 23.12
N HIS A 155 -17.42 -5.38 23.86
CA HIS A 155 -18.26 -6.43 24.44
C HIS A 155 -19.55 -6.67 23.66
N ALA A 156 -19.86 -5.81 22.70
CA ALA A 156 -21.02 -6.02 21.82
C ALA A 156 -20.77 -7.23 20.91
N VAL A 157 -21.64 -8.23 21.01
CA VAL A 157 -21.67 -9.35 20.06
C VAL A 157 -22.33 -8.87 18.77
N VAL A 158 -21.69 -7.93 18.07
CA VAL A 158 -22.10 -7.54 16.72
C VAL A 158 -21.46 -8.54 15.76
N PRO A 159 -22.25 -9.26 14.95
CA PRO A 159 -21.69 -10.15 13.95
C PRO A 159 -20.91 -9.31 12.93
N SER A 160 -19.58 -9.32 13.00
CA SER A 160 -18.74 -8.76 11.97
C SER A 160 -18.65 -9.73 10.80
N GLU A 161 -18.40 -9.19 9.59
CA GLU A 161 -18.14 -10.04 8.43
C GLU A 161 -16.96 -10.98 8.69
N SER A 162 -17.13 -12.25 8.40
CA SER A 162 -16.05 -13.22 8.58
C SER A 162 -14.97 -13.05 7.48
N SER A 163 -13.73 -13.45 7.80
CA SER A 163 -12.67 -13.50 6.79
C SER A 163 -13.04 -14.36 5.57
N ALA A 164 -13.93 -15.35 5.74
CA ALA A 164 -14.43 -16.19 4.66
C ALA A 164 -15.37 -15.41 3.72
N ASP A 165 -16.19 -14.53 4.26
CA ASP A 165 -17.11 -13.70 3.46
C ASP A 165 -16.36 -12.59 2.73
N LEU A 166 -15.44 -11.89 3.42
CA LEU A 166 -14.54 -10.95 2.77
C LEU A 166 -13.74 -11.60 1.63
N ARG A 167 -13.27 -12.83 1.84
CA ARG A 167 -12.55 -13.58 0.79
C ARG A 167 -13.43 -13.84 -0.43
N LYS A 168 -14.73 -14.15 -0.26
CA LYS A 168 -15.66 -14.35 -1.40
C LYS A 168 -15.80 -13.08 -2.23
N GLN A 169 -15.99 -11.92 -1.56
CA GLN A 169 -16.08 -10.62 -2.23
C GLN A 169 -14.80 -10.32 -3.03
N VAL A 170 -13.64 -10.50 -2.40
CA VAL A 170 -12.33 -10.31 -3.06
C VAL A 170 -12.16 -11.23 -4.26
N LEU A 171 -12.52 -12.52 -4.15
CA LEU A 171 -12.41 -13.47 -5.24
C LEU A 171 -13.32 -13.10 -6.42
N THR A 172 -14.53 -12.59 -6.15
CA THR A 172 -15.44 -12.10 -7.20
C THR A 172 -14.84 -10.91 -7.96
N ALA A 173 -14.34 -9.91 -7.25
CA ALA A 173 -13.67 -8.76 -7.85
C ALA A 173 -12.42 -9.19 -8.65
N ARG A 174 -11.63 -10.13 -8.12
CA ARG A 174 -10.44 -10.67 -8.80
C ARG A 174 -10.79 -11.44 -10.08
N ALA A 175 -11.92 -12.15 -10.10
CA ALA A 175 -12.40 -12.82 -11.30
C ALA A 175 -12.78 -11.81 -12.41
N ILE A 176 -13.43 -10.69 -12.05
CA ILE A 176 -13.72 -9.58 -12.97
C ILE A 176 -12.42 -9.00 -13.54
N GLN A 177 -11.43 -8.75 -12.69
CA GLN A 177 -10.12 -8.25 -13.11
C GLN A 177 -9.40 -9.23 -14.03
N ALA A 178 -9.35 -10.51 -13.68
CA ALA A 178 -8.72 -11.54 -14.49
C ALA A 178 -9.34 -11.63 -15.90
N LYS A 179 -10.67 -11.57 -16.00
CA LYS A 179 -11.39 -11.53 -17.30
C LYS A 179 -11.04 -10.28 -18.10
N ARG A 180 -10.97 -9.11 -17.46
CA ARG A 180 -10.61 -7.83 -18.09
C ARG A 180 -9.19 -7.85 -18.64
N TYR A 181 -8.22 -8.36 -17.87
CA TYR A 181 -6.80 -8.34 -18.21
C TYR A 181 -6.33 -9.52 -19.05
N ALA A 182 -7.22 -10.47 -19.39
CA ALA A 182 -6.97 -11.47 -20.42
C ALA A 182 -6.95 -10.87 -21.84
N ALA A 183 -7.43 -9.63 -22.01
CA ALA A 183 -7.45 -8.94 -23.30
C ALA A 183 -6.04 -8.43 -23.70
N PRO A 184 -5.75 -8.32 -25.02
CA PRO A 184 -4.49 -7.78 -25.51
C PRO A 184 -4.18 -6.38 -24.98
N GLY A 185 -2.91 -6.14 -24.63
CA GLY A 185 -2.41 -4.88 -24.09
C GLY A 185 -2.47 -4.79 -22.57
N PHE A 186 -2.70 -5.94 -21.90
CA PHE A 186 -2.61 -6.07 -20.43
C PHE A 186 -1.68 -7.22 -20.01
N GLU A 187 -0.67 -7.52 -20.82
CA GLU A 187 0.27 -8.61 -20.56
C GLU A 187 0.96 -8.40 -19.21
N GLY A 188 0.87 -9.40 -18.33
CA GLY A 188 1.46 -9.36 -16.99
C GLY A 188 0.68 -8.56 -15.93
N VAL A 189 -0.45 -7.93 -16.28
CA VAL A 189 -1.32 -7.22 -15.33
C VAL A 189 -2.22 -8.24 -14.62
N LEU A 190 -2.12 -8.28 -13.29
CA LEU A 190 -2.92 -9.18 -12.44
C LEU A 190 -4.00 -8.45 -11.63
N CYS A 191 -3.87 -7.13 -11.45
CA CYS A 191 -4.82 -6.32 -10.67
C CYS A 191 -4.75 -4.84 -11.06
N ASN A 192 -5.76 -4.08 -10.62
CA ASN A 192 -5.89 -2.66 -10.93
C ASN A 192 -4.67 -1.82 -10.50
N ALA A 193 -4.02 -2.19 -9.39
CA ALA A 193 -2.84 -1.47 -8.90
C ALA A 193 -1.63 -1.51 -9.87
N GLN A 194 -1.58 -2.50 -10.76
CA GLN A 194 -0.48 -2.68 -11.73
C GLN A 194 -0.72 -1.96 -13.07
N LEU A 195 -1.86 -1.29 -13.23
CA LEU A 195 -2.17 -0.57 -14.47
C LEU A 195 -1.20 0.60 -14.69
N THR A 196 -0.68 0.72 -15.90
CA THR A 196 0.03 1.91 -16.36
C THR A 196 -0.94 3.07 -16.58
N ALA A 197 -0.47 4.31 -16.64
CA ALA A 197 -1.30 5.50 -16.90
C ALA A 197 -2.13 5.37 -18.20
N GLY A 198 -1.55 4.77 -19.25
CA GLY A 198 -2.26 4.51 -20.50
C GLY A 198 -3.40 3.49 -20.35
N GLN A 199 -3.16 2.44 -19.56
CA GLN A 199 -4.15 1.40 -19.26
C GLN A 199 -5.26 1.92 -18.34
N VAL A 200 -4.94 2.78 -17.36
CA VAL A 200 -5.93 3.45 -16.49
C VAL A 200 -6.97 4.18 -17.34
N ARG A 201 -6.55 4.96 -18.33
CA ARG A 201 -7.47 5.69 -19.23
C ARG A 201 -8.39 4.77 -20.04
N ARG A 202 -7.94 3.56 -20.39
CA ARG A 202 -8.74 2.56 -21.13
C ARG A 202 -9.77 1.86 -20.25
N VAL A 203 -9.42 1.61 -18.97
CA VAL A 203 -10.19 0.75 -18.06
C VAL A 203 -11.12 1.56 -17.15
N CYS A 204 -10.69 2.75 -16.71
CA CYS A 204 -11.43 3.57 -15.76
C CYS A 204 -12.38 4.55 -16.48
N ARG A 205 -13.35 3.98 -17.21
CA ARG A 205 -14.41 4.78 -17.83
C ARG A 205 -15.39 5.26 -16.76
N MET A 206 -15.73 6.55 -16.80
CA MET A 206 -16.56 7.22 -15.79
C MET A 206 -17.92 7.62 -16.38
N THR A 207 -18.90 7.81 -15.51
CA THR A 207 -20.11 8.56 -15.83
C THR A 207 -19.78 10.06 -15.94
N PRO A 208 -20.56 10.85 -16.68
CA PRO A 208 -20.34 12.30 -16.78
C PRO A 208 -20.39 13.02 -15.41
N ALA A 209 -21.16 12.49 -14.45
CA ALA A 209 -21.25 13.02 -13.11
C ALA A 209 -19.97 12.72 -12.29
N ALA A 210 -19.47 11.50 -12.33
CA ALA A 210 -18.20 11.10 -11.72
C ALA A 210 -17.00 11.91 -12.28
N GLU A 211 -17.00 12.19 -13.59
CA GLU A 211 -15.95 13.00 -14.20
C GLU A 211 -15.97 14.43 -13.71
N ARG A 212 -17.14 15.04 -13.57
CA ARG A 212 -17.29 16.40 -12.98
C ARG A 212 -16.82 16.45 -11.54
N LEU A 213 -17.20 15.44 -10.73
CA LEU A 213 -16.77 15.31 -9.33
C LEU A 213 -15.25 15.21 -9.22
N LEU A 214 -14.63 14.32 -10.01
CA LEU A 214 -13.18 14.12 -10.00
C LEU A 214 -12.43 15.41 -10.42
N ARG A 215 -12.92 16.12 -11.44
CA ARG A 215 -12.35 17.39 -11.88
C ARG A 215 -12.41 18.46 -10.78
N ALA A 216 -13.58 18.64 -10.18
CA ALA A 216 -13.74 19.59 -9.08
C ALA A 216 -12.82 19.26 -7.90
N SER A 217 -12.70 17.98 -7.54
CA SER A 217 -11.80 17.52 -6.48
C SER A 217 -10.33 17.69 -6.85
N TYR A 218 -9.95 17.47 -8.11
CA TYR A 218 -8.59 17.66 -8.59
C TYR A 218 -8.12 19.10 -8.37
N ASP A 219 -8.95 20.08 -8.76
CA ASP A 219 -8.65 21.50 -8.60
C ASP A 219 -8.67 21.93 -7.13
N ALA A 220 -9.70 21.53 -6.36
CA ALA A 220 -9.87 21.91 -4.96
C ALA A 220 -8.77 21.32 -4.05
N LEU A 221 -8.34 20.10 -4.32
CA LEU A 221 -7.33 19.41 -3.53
C LEU A 221 -5.91 19.58 -4.07
N GLY A 222 -5.70 20.23 -5.23
CA GLY A 222 -4.41 20.42 -5.86
C GLY A 222 -3.69 19.07 -6.10
N LEU A 223 -4.42 18.10 -6.65
CA LEU A 223 -3.91 16.75 -6.84
C LEU A 223 -2.81 16.72 -7.92
N SER A 224 -1.82 15.86 -7.73
CA SER A 224 -0.85 15.57 -8.77
C SER A 224 -1.41 14.59 -9.81
N ALA A 225 -0.81 14.52 -11.00
CA ALA A 225 -1.18 13.51 -12.01
C ALA A 225 -1.02 12.07 -11.49
N ARG A 226 -0.02 11.84 -10.62
CA ARG A 226 0.16 10.52 -9.95
C ARG A 226 -0.99 10.21 -9.00
N ALA A 227 -1.41 11.19 -8.20
CA ALA A 227 -2.54 11.05 -7.29
C ALA A 227 -3.83 10.75 -8.05
N HIS A 228 -4.08 11.45 -9.17
CA HIS A 228 -5.20 11.21 -10.06
C HIS A 228 -5.27 9.75 -10.55
N ASP A 229 -4.17 9.23 -11.11
CA ASP A 229 -4.14 7.85 -11.61
C ASP A 229 -4.34 6.82 -10.50
N ARG A 230 -3.88 7.10 -9.27
CA ARG A 230 -4.10 6.24 -8.09
C ARG A 230 -5.55 6.24 -7.66
N ILE A 231 -6.17 7.41 -7.55
CA ILE A 231 -7.61 7.52 -7.26
C ILE A 231 -8.41 6.70 -8.25
N LEU A 232 -8.09 6.76 -9.54
CA LEU A 232 -8.78 5.96 -10.56
C LEU A 232 -8.58 4.46 -10.39
N ARG A 233 -7.40 3.98 -9.99
CA ARG A 233 -7.17 2.55 -9.71
C ARG A 233 -7.97 2.08 -8.49
N VAL A 234 -8.05 2.90 -7.45
CA VAL A 234 -8.87 2.62 -6.25
C VAL A 234 -10.35 2.63 -6.63
N ALA A 235 -10.85 3.67 -7.29
CA ALA A 235 -12.22 3.77 -7.75
C ALA A 235 -12.62 2.59 -8.66
N ARG A 236 -11.70 2.12 -9.55
CA ARG A 236 -11.93 0.90 -10.35
C ARG A 236 -12.05 -0.35 -9.47
N THR A 237 -11.30 -0.42 -8.38
CA THR A 237 -11.38 -1.55 -7.44
C THR A 237 -12.68 -1.53 -6.66
N VAL A 238 -13.13 -0.36 -6.20
CA VAL A 238 -14.45 -0.16 -5.58
C VAL A 238 -15.56 -0.60 -6.54
N ALA A 239 -15.50 -0.15 -7.80
CA ALA A 239 -16.49 -0.54 -8.81
C ALA A 239 -16.45 -2.05 -9.13
N ASP A 240 -15.28 -2.69 -9.11
CA ASP A 240 -15.17 -4.16 -9.30
C ASP A 240 -15.79 -4.92 -8.13
N LEU A 241 -15.61 -4.44 -6.90
CA LEU A 241 -16.25 -5.00 -5.69
C LEU A 241 -17.78 -4.84 -5.76
N ALA A 242 -18.27 -3.72 -6.28
CA ALA A 242 -19.70 -3.45 -6.47
C ALA A 242 -20.28 -4.07 -7.76
N GLY A 243 -19.47 -4.74 -8.59
CA GLY A 243 -19.90 -5.30 -9.88
C GLY A 243 -20.26 -4.26 -10.95
N LYS A 244 -19.85 -2.99 -10.79
CA LYS A 244 -20.16 -1.89 -11.70
C LYS A 244 -19.18 -1.87 -12.88
N GLN A 245 -19.69 -1.60 -14.10
CA GLN A 245 -18.87 -1.48 -15.31
C GLN A 245 -18.21 -0.11 -15.44
N LEU A 246 -18.95 0.95 -15.16
CA LEU A 246 -18.48 2.33 -15.14
C LEU A 246 -18.19 2.78 -13.71
N LEU A 247 -17.28 3.73 -13.57
CA LEU A 247 -17.08 4.44 -12.31
C LEU A 247 -18.18 5.50 -12.18
N ASP A 248 -19.00 5.39 -11.15
CA ASP A 248 -19.96 6.40 -10.77
C ASP A 248 -19.40 7.33 -9.67
N GLU A 249 -20.23 8.26 -9.21
CA GLU A 249 -19.85 9.23 -8.19
C GLU A 249 -19.45 8.55 -6.87
N ASP A 250 -20.17 7.50 -6.47
CA ASP A 250 -19.88 6.78 -5.22
C ASP A 250 -18.48 6.15 -5.25
N CYS A 251 -18.11 5.52 -6.39
CA CYS A 251 -16.78 4.93 -6.55
C CYS A 251 -15.66 5.97 -6.48
N VAL A 252 -15.87 7.15 -7.06
CA VAL A 252 -14.90 8.24 -7.03
C VAL A 252 -14.83 8.88 -5.64
N LEU A 253 -15.98 9.09 -5.00
CA LEU A 253 -16.07 9.68 -3.67
C LEU A 253 -15.36 8.82 -2.63
N GLU A 254 -15.64 7.51 -2.63
CA GLU A 254 -14.96 6.56 -1.74
C GLU A 254 -13.44 6.57 -1.97
N ALA A 255 -12.99 6.54 -3.22
CA ALA A 255 -11.57 6.60 -3.52
C ALA A 255 -10.89 7.90 -3.06
N LEU A 256 -11.62 9.03 -3.11
CA LEU A 256 -11.15 10.32 -2.62
C LEU A 256 -11.05 10.36 -1.09
N GLN A 257 -11.97 9.72 -0.37
CA GLN A 257 -11.95 9.66 1.10
C GLN A 257 -10.65 9.03 1.62
N TYR A 258 -10.13 8.00 0.96
CA TYR A 258 -8.85 7.38 1.33
C TYR A 258 -7.63 8.29 1.13
N ARG A 259 -7.77 9.43 0.43
CA ARG A 259 -6.69 10.40 0.20
C ARG A 259 -6.89 11.75 0.88
N ALA A 260 -8.09 12.07 1.30
CA ALA A 260 -8.38 13.35 1.98
C ALA A 260 -7.56 13.53 3.27
N GLN A 261 -7.14 12.44 3.88
CA GLN A 261 -6.37 12.41 5.12
C GLN A 261 -4.89 12.80 4.95
N GLU A 262 -4.34 12.83 3.74
CA GLU A 262 -2.96 13.31 3.48
C GLU A 262 -2.79 14.81 3.78
N LYS A 263 -3.87 15.57 3.79
CA LYS A 263 -3.88 17.02 4.04
C LYS A 263 -4.22 17.42 5.46
N VAL A 264 -4.21 16.52 6.42
CA VAL A 264 -4.23 16.92 7.83
C VAL A 264 -2.94 17.68 8.11
N GLU A 265 -3.07 18.99 8.05
CA GLU A 265 -2.11 20.08 8.16
C GLU A 265 -0.76 19.71 8.78
N VAL A 266 0.27 19.84 7.95
CA VAL A 266 1.66 19.93 8.38
C VAL A 266 1.90 21.29 9.07
#